data_6f1fa4f7c96986899bfbd21896241824
#
_entry.id   6f1fa4f7c96986899bfbd21896241824
#
_cell.length_a   1.000
_cell.length_b   1.000
_cell.length_c   1.000
_cell.angle_alpha   90.00
_cell.angle_beta   90.00
_cell.angle_gamma   90.00
#
_symmetry.space_group_name_H-M   'P 1'
#
loop_
_entity.id
_entity.type
_entity.pdbx_description
1 polymer ?
#
loop_
_entity_poly.entity_id
_entity_poly.type
_entity_poly.pdbx_seq_one_letter_code
_entity_poly.pdbx_strand_id
1 'polypeptide(L)'
;MIYYKTNEEIELLRISNLLVSATLAELAKNIKPGVTTNQLDKIAEAFIKDNGAIPAFKGYKGFPYTCCMSINDAVVHGFANDIPLKDGDIVSIDTGVVKNGYVGDSAYTFAIGEISEDIKKLLKVTKESLYKGIEQAIVGNRIGDISWAVQEHTEKKHGYGVVRELTGHGVGKSLHEDPEVPNYGRRGNGLKLQDGLVIAIEPMINMGKKEIFVADDDWTIVTQDGTVSAHFEHSIVVRKNKADILSSFIDIEKAEKENINLFSN
;
A
#
# COMPACT_ATOMS: atom_id res chain seq x y z
N MET A 1 9.14 17.71 -10.37
CA MET A 1 9.14 18.96 -9.52
C MET A 1 8.47 18.63 -8.20
N ILE A 2 9.09 18.98 -7.07
CA ILE A 2 8.56 18.66 -5.74
C ILE A 2 7.58 19.76 -5.30
N TYR A 3 6.40 19.35 -4.84
CA TYR A 3 5.36 20.24 -4.35
C TYR A 3 5.18 20.09 -2.84
N TYR A 4 5.28 21.18 -2.10
CA TYR A 4 4.96 21.26 -0.69
C TYR A 4 3.51 21.77 -0.55
N LYS A 5 2.67 20.99 0.10
CA LYS A 5 1.23 21.26 0.19
C LYS A 5 0.92 22.26 1.30
N THR A 6 -0.04 23.13 1.08
CA THR A 6 -0.62 23.97 2.14
C THR A 6 -1.46 23.14 3.10
N ASN A 7 -1.82 23.69 4.26
CA ASN A 7 -2.67 22.97 5.20
C ASN A 7 -4.06 22.67 4.62
N GLU A 8 -4.60 23.57 3.81
CA GLU A 8 -5.88 23.39 3.12
C GLU A 8 -5.79 22.22 2.12
N GLU A 9 -4.72 22.14 1.34
CA GLU A 9 -4.49 21.04 0.40
C GLU A 9 -4.31 19.70 1.14
N ILE A 10 -3.64 19.71 2.28
CA ILE A 10 -3.45 18.53 3.13
C ILE A 10 -4.78 18.00 3.65
N GLU A 11 -5.72 18.87 4.04
CA GLU A 11 -7.04 18.42 4.46
C GLU A 11 -7.86 17.84 3.30
N LEU A 12 -7.71 18.34 2.08
CA LEU A 12 -8.33 17.73 0.89
C LEU A 12 -7.73 16.35 0.59
N LEU A 13 -6.40 16.21 0.73
CA LEU A 13 -5.72 14.92 0.62
C LEU A 13 -6.18 13.94 1.71
N ARG A 14 -6.36 14.41 2.95
CA ARG A 14 -6.87 13.59 4.05
C ARG A 14 -8.26 13.04 3.75
N ILE A 15 -9.17 13.87 3.21
CA ILE A 15 -10.51 13.42 2.82
C ILE A 15 -10.43 12.27 1.81
N SER A 16 -9.56 12.37 0.81
CA SER A 16 -9.36 11.32 -0.19
C SER A 16 -8.76 10.05 0.44
N ASN A 17 -7.74 10.19 1.27
CA ASN A 17 -7.08 9.08 1.95
C ASN A 17 -7.97 8.33 2.95
N LEU A 18 -8.82 9.05 3.69
CA LEU A 18 -9.80 8.43 4.57
C LEU A 18 -10.88 7.68 3.77
N LEU A 19 -11.22 8.14 2.58
CA LEU A 19 -12.14 7.40 1.70
C LEU A 19 -11.47 6.14 1.13
N VAL A 20 -10.17 6.16 0.80
CA VAL A 20 -9.40 4.94 0.47
C VAL A 20 -9.48 3.95 1.64
N SER A 21 -9.20 4.41 2.86
CA SER A 21 -9.26 3.57 4.07
C SER A 21 -10.66 2.97 4.28
N ALA A 22 -11.72 3.75 4.08
CA ALA A 22 -13.10 3.28 4.17
C ALA A 22 -13.42 2.26 3.06
N THR A 23 -12.88 2.44 1.84
CA THR A 23 -13.02 1.48 0.74
C THR A 23 -12.36 0.14 1.09
N LEU A 24 -11.11 0.15 1.60
CA LEU A 24 -10.43 -1.06 2.06
C LEU A 24 -11.18 -1.75 3.21
N ALA A 25 -11.73 -0.97 4.15
CA ALA A 25 -12.55 -1.51 5.23
C ALA A 25 -13.86 -2.14 4.73
N GLU A 26 -14.48 -1.57 3.69
CA GLU A 26 -15.65 -2.18 3.03
C GLU A 26 -15.29 -3.49 2.35
N LEU A 27 -14.11 -3.54 1.67
CA LEU A 27 -13.63 -4.78 1.06
C LEU A 27 -13.34 -5.85 2.11
N ALA A 28 -12.73 -5.49 3.25
CA ALA A 28 -12.47 -6.42 4.35
C ALA A 28 -13.73 -7.18 4.82
N LYS A 29 -14.90 -6.53 4.82
CA LYS A 29 -16.18 -7.17 5.19
C LYS A 29 -16.64 -8.23 4.17
N ASN A 30 -16.19 -8.13 2.93
CA ASN A 30 -16.63 -8.96 1.81
C ASN A 30 -15.62 -10.04 1.42
N ILE A 31 -14.37 -9.99 1.90
CA ILE A 31 -13.34 -11.00 1.64
C ILE A 31 -13.68 -12.30 2.38
N LYS A 32 -13.74 -13.43 1.64
CA LYS A 32 -13.93 -14.77 2.17
C LYS A 32 -13.50 -15.80 1.12
N PRO A 33 -13.29 -17.06 1.50
CA PRO A 33 -13.12 -18.14 0.52
C PRO A 33 -14.30 -18.20 -0.47
N GLY A 34 -13.98 -18.35 -1.75
CA GLY A 34 -14.96 -18.40 -2.84
C GLY A 34 -15.33 -17.06 -3.48
N VAL A 35 -14.98 -15.91 -2.86
CA VAL A 35 -15.13 -14.61 -3.53
C VAL A 35 -14.02 -14.42 -4.58
N THR A 36 -14.31 -13.74 -5.67
CA THR A 36 -13.32 -13.40 -6.71
C THR A 36 -12.83 -11.96 -6.56
N THR A 37 -11.62 -11.69 -6.99
CA THR A 37 -11.10 -10.32 -6.97
C THR A 37 -11.86 -9.39 -7.92
N ASN A 38 -12.46 -9.90 -9.01
CA ASN A 38 -13.39 -9.15 -9.86
C ASN A 38 -14.67 -8.71 -9.11
N GLN A 39 -15.16 -9.53 -8.18
CA GLN A 39 -16.31 -9.15 -7.35
C GLN A 39 -15.91 -8.03 -6.37
N LEU A 40 -14.74 -8.15 -5.75
CA LEU A 40 -14.20 -7.13 -4.83
C LEU A 40 -13.94 -5.80 -5.56
N ASP A 41 -13.36 -5.84 -6.76
CA ASP A 41 -13.12 -4.63 -7.57
C ASP A 41 -14.41 -3.86 -7.88
N LYS A 42 -15.50 -4.59 -8.22
CA LYS A 42 -16.84 -4.00 -8.44
C LYS A 42 -17.40 -3.36 -7.18
N ILE A 43 -17.20 -3.99 -6.01
CA ILE A 43 -17.62 -3.43 -4.71
C ILE A 43 -16.85 -2.14 -4.44
N ALA A 44 -15.53 -2.13 -4.64
CA ALA A 44 -14.70 -0.94 -4.49
C ALA A 44 -15.15 0.21 -5.41
N GLU A 45 -15.37 -0.09 -6.69
CA GLU A 45 -15.82 0.91 -7.67
C GLU A 45 -17.17 1.53 -7.28
N ALA A 46 -18.13 0.70 -6.89
CA ALA A 46 -19.43 1.16 -6.44
C ALA A 46 -19.31 2.04 -5.19
N PHE A 47 -18.58 1.56 -4.17
CA PHE A 47 -18.40 2.28 -2.92
C PHE A 47 -17.74 3.65 -3.13
N ILE A 48 -16.69 3.73 -3.95
CA ILE A 48 -16.00 4.99 -4.27
C ILE A 48 -16.97 5.96 -4.95
N LYS A 49 -17.74 5.50 -5.95
CA LYS A 49 -18.69 6.34 -6.69
C LYS A 49 -19.85 6.82 -5.82
N ASP A 50 -20.40 5.95 -4.97
CA ASP A 50 -21.49 6.28 -4.05
C ASP A 50 -21.08 7.33 -3.02
N ASN A 51 -19.77 7.42 -2.71
CA ASN A 51 -19.19 8.46 -1.87
C ASN A 51 -18.76 9.73 -2.66
N GLY A 52 -19.19 9.89 -3.91
CA GLY A 52 -18.95 11.08 -4.73
C GLY A 52 -17.47 11.28 -5.08
N ALA A 53 -16.75 10.20 -5.35
CA ALA A 53 -15.36 10.20 -5.75
C ALA A 53 -15.15 9.37 -7.03
N ILE A 54 -13.94 9.40 -7.57
CA ILE A 54 -13.53 8.69 -8.78
C ILE A 54 -12.41 7.72 -8.44
N PRO A 55 -12.46 6.43 -8.90
CA PRO A 55 -11.32 5.53 -8.79
C PRO A 55 -10.08 6.12 -9.48
N ALA A 56 -8.96 6.24 -8.76
CA ALA A 56 -7.76 6.89 -9.30
C ALA A 56 -6.97 5.97 -10.25
N PHE A 57 -7.03 4.65 -10.05
CA PHE A 57 -6.23 3.69 -10.83
C PHE A 57 -6.91 3.33 -12.16
N LYS A 58 -8.24 3.25 -12.19
CA LYS A 58 -9.00 2.85 -13.39
C LYS A 58 -8.77 3.82 -14.55
N GLY A 59 -8.11 3.34 -15.60
CA GLY A 59 -7.72 4.13 -16.77
C GLY A 59 -6.36 4.82 -16.64
N TYR A 60 -5.74 4.84 -15.45
CA TYR A 60 -4.41 5.41 -15.28
C TYR A 60 -3.36 4.59 -16.04
N LYS A 61 -2.68 5.23 -17.01
CA LYS A 61 -1.75 4.59 -17.95
C LYS A 61 -2.30 3.32 -18.62
N GLY A 62 -3.64 3.17 -18.69
CA GLY A 62 -4.31 2.02 -19.29
C GLY A 62 -4.68 0.89 -18.31
N PHE A 63 -4.42 1.04 -16.99
CA PHE A 63 -4.81 0.06 -15.97
C PHE A 63 -6.34 -0.13 -15.97
N PRO A 64 -6.89 -1.36 -16.09
CA PRO A 64 -8.32 -1.53 -16.37
C PRO A 64 -9.22 -1.59 -15.13
N TYR A 65 -8.66 -1.73 -13.92
CA TYR A 65 -9.39 -1.99 -12.68
C TYR A 65 -9.38 -0.80 -11.71
N THR A 66 -10.26 -0.86 -10.72
CA THR A 66 -10.34 0.12 -9.61
C THR A 66 -9.24 -0.09 -8.60
N CYS A 67 -8.91 -1.35 -8.33
CA CYS A 67 -7.89 -1.77 -7.37
C CYS A 67 -6.84 -2.66 -8.05
N CYS A 68 -5.60 -2.58 -7.59
CA CYS A 68 -4.62 -3.64 -7.78
C CYS A 68 -4.94 -4.77 -6.81
N MET A 69 -5.08 -6.01 -7.32
CA MET A 69 -5.44 -7.21 -6.55
C MET A 69 -4.31 -8.23 -6.65
N SER A 70 -3.33 -8.13 -5.78
CA SER A 70 -2.10 -8.93 -5.84
C SER A 70 -2.20 -10.12 -4.86
N ILE A 71 -2.34 -11.35 -5.42
CA ILE A 71 -2.57 -12.57 -4.64
C ILE A 71 -1.24 -13.32 -4.48
N ASN A 72 -0.91 -13.76 -3.27
CA ASN A 72 0.21 -14.63 -2.90
C ASN A 72 1.58 -14.11 -3.41
N ASP A 73 2.10 -14.66 -4.50
CA ASP A 73 3.38 -14.30 -5.12
C ASP A 73 3.32 -13.05 -5.99
N ALA A 74 2.13 -12.53 -6.28
CA ALA A 74 1.99 -11.21 -6.88
C ALA A 74 2.36 -10.13 -5.84
N VAL A 75 3.31 -9.28 -6.21
CA VAL A 75 3.83 -8.19 -5.36
C VAL A 75 2.89 -6.99 -5.38
N VAL A 76 2.68 -6.43 -6.58
CA VAL A 76 1.80 -5.28 -6.84
C VAL A 76 1.23 -5.32 -8.26
N HIS A 77 0.33 -4.42 -8.57
CA HIS A 77 -0.31 -4.22 -9.89
C HIS A 77 -1.06 -5.45 -10.41
N GLY A 78 -1.43 -6.39 -9.52
CA GLY A 78 -2.18 -7.58 -9.89
C GLY A 78 -3.54 -7.22 -10.46
N PHE A 79 -3.93 -7.90 -11.55
CA PHE A 79 -5.24 -7.74 -12.17
C PHE A 79 -6.33 -8.47 -11.36
N ALA A 80 -7.47 -7.83 -11.21
CA ALA A 80 -8.66 -8.51 -10.72
C ALA A 80 -9.08 -9.62 -11.72
N ASN A 81 -9.49 -10.77 -11.19
CA ASN A 81 -9.81 -11.94 -11.99
C ASN A 81 -11.00 -12.74 -11.38
N ASP A 82 -11.46 -13.77 -12.09
CA ASP A 82 -12.58 -14.62 -11.69
C ASP A 82 -12.14 -15.91 -10.98
N ILE A 83 -10.87 -16.01 -10.55
CA ILE A 83 -10.40 -17.14 -9.74
C ILE A 83 -10.84 -16.90 -8.30
N PRO A 84 -11.60 -17.84 -7.68
CA PRO A 84 -12.02 -17.70 -6.30
C PRO A 84 -10.86 -17.74 -5.33
N LEU A 85 -10.83 -16.80 -4.39
CA LEU A 85 -9.91 -16.80 -3.25
C LEU A 85 -10.12 -18.06 -2.40
N LYS A 86 -9.06 -18.57 -1.81
CA LYS A 86 -9.05 -19.80 -1.02
C LYS A 86 -8.60 -19.53 0.40
N ASP A 87 -8.91 -20.44 1.27
CA ASP A 87 -8.32 -20.52 2.60
C ASP A 87 -6.79 -20.68 2.48
N GLY A 88 -6.04 -19.89 3.22
CA GLY A 88 -4.59 -19.81 3.14
C GLY A 88 -4.02 -18.79 2.17
N ASP A 89 -4.83 -18.18 1.28
CA ASP A 89 -4.37 -17.09 0.41
C ASP A 89 -4.14 -15.80 1.20
N ILE A 90 -3.21 -14.98 0.72
CA ILE A 90 -3.13 -13.57 1.07
C ILE A 90 -3.41 -12.72 -0.17
N VAL A 91 -4.04 -11.56 0.01
CA VAL A 91 -4.30 -10.60 -1.06
C VAL A 91 -3.91 -9.20 -0.62
N SER A 92 -2.95 -8.61 -1.31
CA SER A 92 -2.63 -7.20 -1.19
C SER A 92 -3.58 -6.41 -2.08
N ILE A 93 -4.39 -5.58 -1.46
CA ILE A 93 -5.32 -4.69 -2.17
C ILE A 93 -4.79 -3.28 -2.04
N ASP A 94 -4.50 -2.68 -3.18
CA ASP A 94 -4.04 -1.31 -3.31
C ASP A 94 -5.07 -0.53 -4.13
N THR A 95 -5.47 0.64 -3.65
CA THR A 95 -6.49 1.46 -4.31
C THR A 95 -6.30 2.94 -4.03
N GLY A 96 -6.61 3.73 -5.06
CA GLY A 96 -6.61 5.17 -4.95
C GLY A 96 -7.96 5.79 -5.30
N VAL A 97 -8.24 6.95 -4.74
CA VAL A 97 -9.42 7.73 -5.07
C VAL A 97 -9.06 9.18 -5.40
N VAL A 98 -9.81 9.79 -6.31
CA VAL A 98 -9.77 11.24 -6.55
C VAL A 98 -11.03 11.86 -5.97
N LYS A 99 -10.86 12.74 -4.98
CA LYS A 99 -11.95 13.54 -4.42
C LYS A 99 -11.50 14.99 -4.26
N ASN A 100 -12.36 15.93 -4.64
CA ASN A 100 -12.06 17.37 -4.62
C ASN A 100 -10.75 17.75 -5.37
N GLY A 101 -10.38 16.99 -6.40
CA GLY A 101 -9.17 17.22 -7.20
C GLY A 101 -7.85 16.77 -6.57
N TYR A 102 -7.91 16.01 -5.47
CA TYR A 102 -6.74 15.45 -4.81
C TYR A 102 -6.83 13.92 -4.72
N VAL A 103 -5.68 13.26 -4.81
CA VAL A 103 -5.56 11.80 -4.81
C VAL A 103 -5.30 11.31 -3.39
N GLY A 104 -6.06 10.29 -2.97
CA GLY A 104 -5.71 9.44 -1.82
C GLY A 104 -5.19 8.11 -2.32
N ASP A 105 -4.25 7.51 -1.59
CA ASP A 105 -3.57 6.28 -1.95
C ASP A 105 -3.20 5.47 -0.72
N SER A 106 -3.52 4.17 -0.72
CA SER A 106 -3.17 3.27 0.39
C SER A 106 -3.36 1.81 0.01
N ALA A 107 -2.53 0.93 0.57
CA ALA A 107 -2.60 -0.52 0.40
C ALA A 107 -2.64 -1.27 1.73
N TYR A 108 -3.31 -2.41 1.72
CA TYR A 108 -3.38 -3.34 2.85
C TYR A 108 -3.41 -4.79 2.37
N THR A 109 -2.64 -5.66 3.05
CA THR A 109 -2.64 -7.11 2.78
C THR A 109 -3.55 -7.84 3.75
N PHE A 110 -4.57 -8.52 3.23
CA PHE A 110 -5.50 -9.38 3.96
C PHE A 110 -5.07 -10.83 3.85
N ALA A 111 -5.29 -11.59 4.91
CA ALA A 111 -5.07 -13.04 4.91
C ALA A 111 -6.40 -13.78 5.07
N ILE A 112 -6.67 -14.75 4.21
CA ILE A 112 -7.94 -15.47 4.15
C ILE A 112 -7.83 -16.79 4.95
N GLY A 113 -8.66 -16.93 5.98
CA GLY A 113 -8.74 -18.12 6.82
C GLY A 113 -7.46 -18.41 7.62
N GLU A 114 -7.01 -19.67 7.63
CA GLU A 114 -5.80 -20.07 8.34
C GLU A 114 -4.58 -19.94 7.45
N ILE A 115 -3.58 -19.18 7.92
CA ILE A 115 -2.28 -18.99 7.26
C ILE A 115 -1.12 -19.52 8.11
N SER A 116 -0.01 -19.86 7.47
CA SER A 116 1.19 -20.35 8.16
C SER A 116 1.80 -19.28 9.07
N GLU A 117 2.55 -19.70 10.08
CA GLU A 117 3.28 -18.80 10.98
C GLU A 117 4.29 -17.92 10.23
N ASP A 118 4.89 -18.43 9.15
CA ASP A 118 5.81 -17.65 8.31
C ASP A 118 5.09 -16.52 7.59
N ILE A 119 3.87 -16.75 7.08
CA ILE A 119 3.04 -15.70 6.46
C ILE A 119 2.60 -14.68 7.52
N LYS A 120 2.13 -15.12 8.69
CA LYS A 120 1.80 -14.21 9.81
C LYS A 120 2.96 -13.30 10.16
N LYS A 121 4.17 -13.88 10.24
CA LYS A 121 5.39 -13.12 10.51
C LYS A 121 5.73 -12.14 9.39
N LEU A 122 5.59 -12.53 8.12
CA LEU A 122 5.78 -11.64 6.97
C LEU A 122 4.86 -10.43 7.05
N LEU A 123 3.54 -10.65 7.21
CA LEU A 123 2.55 -9.57 7.30
C LEU A 123 2.89 -8.59 8.43
N LYS A 124 3.17 -9.12 9.62
CA LYS A 124 3.56 -8.33 10.79
C LYS A 124 4.81 -7.50 10.53
N VAL A 125 5.88 -8.12 10.03
CA VAL A 125 7.17 -7.44 9.79
C VAL A 125 7.04 -6.39 8.69
N THR A 126 6.27 -6.65 7.63
CA THR A 126 6.03 -5.68 6.57
C THR A 126 5.27 -4.47 7.10
N LYS A 127 4.20 -4.68 7.84
CA LYS A 127 3.41 -3.61 8.47
C LYS A 127 4.23 -2.80 9.49
N GLU A 128 5.02 -3.47 10.33
CA GLU A 128 5.94 -2.80 11.26
C GLU A 128 6.97 -1.95 10.51
N SER A 129 7.48 -2.42 9.37
CA SER A 129 8.47 -1.69 8.58
C SER A 129 7.92 -0.39 8.01
N LEU A 130 6.64 -0.37 7.61
CA LEU A 130 5.93 0.83 7.20
C LEU A 130 5.98 1.89 8.31
N TYR A 131 5.58 1.54 9.53
CA TYR A 131 5.61 2.49 10.65
C TYR A 131 7.02 2.93 11.02
N LYS A 132 8.03 2.05 10.92
CA LYS A 132 9.44 2.44 11.11
C LYS A 132 9.93 3.43 10.06
N GLY A 133 9.48 3.28 8.81
CA GLY A 133 9.71 4.27 7.76
C GLY A 133 9.04 5.60 8.08
N ILE A 134 7.77 5.57 8.48
CA ILE A 134 6.99 6.76 8.86
C ILE A 134 7.62 7.54 10.02
N GLU A 135 8.17 6.84 11.03
CA GLU A 135 8.90 7.48 12.14
C GLU A 135 10.09 8.32 11.68
N GLN A 136 10.69 8.00 10.53
CA GLN A 136 11.79 8.77 9.95
C GLN A 136 11.33 9.94 9.07
N ALA A 137 10.04 10.02 8.72
CA ALA A 137 9.48 11.03 7.82
C ALA A 137 9.24 12.38 8.53
N ILE A 138 10.30 12.95 9.11
CA ILE A 138 10.26 14.21 9.84
C ILE A 138 11.18 15.25 9.19
N VAL A 139 10.88 16.53 9.41
CA VAL A 139 11.67 17.64 8.89
C VAL A 139 13.14 17.53 9.33
N GLY A 140 14.05 17.63 8.37
CA GLY A 140 15.49 17.56 8.59
C GLY A 140 16.11 16.22 8.24
N ASN A 141 15.38 15.13 8.36
CA ASN A 141 15.77 13.83 7.82
C ASN A 141 15.76 13.84 6.27
N ARG A 142 16.13 12.72 5.66
CA ARG A 142 16.18 12.55 4.21
C ARG A 142 15.39 11.30 3.80
N ILE A 143 15.05 11.19 2.52
CA ILE A 143 14.37 9.98 1.97
C ILE A 143 15.13 8.71 2.34
N GLY A 144 16.47 8.71 2.26
CA GLY A 144 17.29 7.56 2.63
C GLY A 144 17.21 7.13 4.09
N ASP A 145 16.73 7.98 5.00
CA ASP A 145 16.47 7.61 6.39
C ASP A 145 15.21 6.74 6.49
N ILE A 146 14.16 7.07 5.72
CA ILE A 146 12.94 6.27 5.57
C ILE A 146 13.30 4.91 4.96
N SER A 147 13.95 4.94 3.81
CA SER A 147 14.38 3.76 3.04
C SER A 147 15.23 2.79 3.88
N TRP A 148 16.19 3.35 4.63
CA TRP A 148 17.05 2.58 5.51
C TRP A 148 16.24 1.91 6.65
N ALA A 149 15.29 2.61 7.25
CA ALA A 149 14.50 2.08 8.36
C ALA A 149 13.64 0.87 7.93
N VAL A 150 13.04 0.95 6.72
CA VAL A 150 12.31 -0.18 6.12
C VAL A 150 13.25 -1.35 5.88
N GLN A 151 14.38 -1.14 5.18
CA GLN A 151 15.34 -2.19 4.85
C GLN A 151 15.98 -2.83 6.08
N GLU A 152 16.37 -2.03 7.07
CA GLU A 152 16.98 -2.52 8.32
C GLU A 152 16.04 -3.48 9.04
N HIS A 153 14.75 -3.13 9.12
CA HIS A 153 13.78 -3.97 9.81
C HIS A 153 13.47 -5.25 9.03
N THR A 154 13.25 -5.17 7.73
CA THR A 154 12.80 -6.31 6.90
C THR A 154 13.96 -7.19 6.44
N GLU A 155 14.92 -6.62 5.71
CA GLU A 155 16.01 -7.38 5.09
C GLU A 155 17.09 -7.76 6.10
N LYS A 156 17.57 -6.79 6.93
CA LYS A 156 18.70 -7.03 7.81
C LYS A 156 18.35 -7.83 9.05
N LYS A 157 17.19 -7.56 9.66
CA LYS A 157 16.78 -8.25 10.90
C LYS A 157 16.02 -9.54 10.65
N HIS A 158 15.20 -9.58 9.60
CA HIS A 158 14.31 -10.72 9.34
C HIS A 158 14.68 -11.54 8.11
N GLY A 159 15.60 -11.08 7.26
CA GLY A 159 16.10 -11.82 6.09
C GLY A 159 15.16 -11.89 4.92
N TYR A 160 14.15 -11.01 4.86
CA TYR A 160 13.19 -10.92 3.76
C TYR A 160 13.73 -10.16 2.55
N GLY A 161 13.18 -10.42 1.37
CA GLY A 161 13.51 -9.70 0.15
C GLY A 161 12.81 -8.35 0.09
N VAL A 162 13.56 -7.25 0.03
CA VAL A 162 13.01 -5.91 -0.22
C VAL A 162 13.05 -5.63 -1.72
N VAL A 163 11.91 -5.40 -2.35
CA VAL A 163 11.80 -5.07 -3.78
C VAL A 163 12.57 -3.78 -4.08
N ARG A 164 13.32 -3.77 -5.20
CA ARG A 164 14.23 -2.67 -5.57
C ARG A 164 13.69 -1.79 -6.70
N GLU A 165 12.93 -2.40 -7.60
CA GLU A 165 12.50 -1.83 -8.88
C GLU A 165 11.28 -0.91 -8.73
N LEU A 166 10.59 -1.02 -7.60
CA LEU A 166 9.39 -0.25 -7.26
C LEU A 166 9.61 0.56 -5.99
N THR A 167 8.98 1.72 -5.94
CA THR A 167 9.22 2.70 -4.88
C THR A 167 7.94 3.41 -4.50
N GLY A 168 7.83 3.88 -3.28
CA GLY A 168 6.88 4.91 -2.91
C GLY A 168 7.15 6.22 -3.65
N HIS A 169 6.25 7.17 -3.55
CA HIS A 169 6.25 8.37 -4.37
C HIS A 169 5.60 9.57 -3.66
N GLY A 170 5.79 10.76 -4.21
CA GLY A 170 4.98 11.91 -3.87
C GLY A 170 3.54 11.70 -4.32
N VAL A 171 2.58 12.26 -3.60
CA VAL A 171 1.16 12.23 -3.96
C VAL A 171 0.51 13.59 -3.76
N GLY A 172 -0.47 13.93 -4.62
CA GLY A 172 -1.10 15.23 -4.56
C GLY A 172 -2.29 15.36 -5.50
N LYS A 173 -2.20 16.25 -6.47
CA LYS A 173 -3.18 16.34 -7.57
C LYS A 173 -2.99 15.25 -8.61
N SER A 174 -1.77 14.68 -8.67
CA SER A 174 -1.44 13.50 -9.47
C SER A 174 -1.21 12.32 -8.53
N LEU A 175 -1.50 11.11 -9.02
CA LEU A 175 -1.26 9.85 -8.31
C LEU A 175 0.24 9.71 -7.98
N HIS A 176 1.09 9.88 -8.98
CA HIS A 176 2.54 9.84 -8.79
C HIS A 176 3.13 11.24 -9.00
N GLU A 177 3.73 11.77 -7.95
CA GLU A 177 4.53 13.00 -7.95
C GLU A 177 5.97 12.70 -7.48
N ASP A 178 6.91 13.60 -7.71
CA ASP A 178 8.21 13.54 -7.03
C ASP A 178 8.06 13.78 -5.51
N PRO A 179 8.95 13.22 -4.70
CA PRO A 179 10.08 12.36 -5.02
C PRO A 179 9.73 10.87 -5.02
N GLU A 180 10.61 10.03 -5.58
CA GLU A 180 10.60 8.59 -5.30
C GLU A 180 11.01 8.32 -3.84
N VAL A 181 10.40 7.30 -3.23
CA VAL A 181 10.63 6.87 -1.84
C VAL A 181 10.99 5.37 -1.82
N PRO A 182 12.21 4.99 -2.15
CA PRO A 182 12.63 3.58 -2.15
C PRO A 182 12.52 2.92 -0.78
N ASN A 183 12.23 1.62 -0.76
CA ASN A 183 12.17 0.81 0.46
C ASN A 183 13.55 0.30 0.93
N TYR A 184 14.63 0.72 0.27
CA TYR A 184 16.02 0.42 0.59
C TYR A 184 16.90 1.65 0.38
N GLY A 185 17.96 1.77 1.17
CA GLY A 185 18.82 2.93 1.03
C GLY A 185 19.84 3.08 2.16
N ARG A 186 20.42 4.28 2.22
CA ARG A 186 21.43 4.65 3.24
C ARG A 186 20.97 5.89 3.98
N ARG A 187 21.16 5.88 5.30
CA ARG A 187 20.92 7.06 6.16
C ARG A 187 21.62 8.30 5.62
N GLY A 188 20.93 9.41 5.70
CA GLY A 188 21.45 10.72 5.30
C GLY A 188 21.54 10.96 3.79
N ASN A 189 21.06 10.02 2.95
CA ASN A 189 21.05 10.17 1.49
C ASN A 189 19.71 10.66 0.96
N GLY A 190 19.73 11.18 -0.25
CA GLY A 190 18.52 11.60 -0.98
C GLY A 190 17.99 12.97 -0.57
N LEU A 191 16.79 13.28 -1.01
CA LEU A 191 16.11 14.54 -0.77
C LEU A 191 15.96 14.81 0.73
N LYS A 192 16.24 16.06 1.15
CA LYS A 192 15.96 16.51 2.52
C LYS A 192 14.48 16.77 2.70
N LEU A 193 13.90 16.17 3.72
CA LEU A 193 12.48 16.27 4.05
C LEU A 193 12.16 17.67 4.62
N GLN A 194 11.07 18.25 4.10
CA GLN A 194 10.57 19.57 4.54
C GLN A 194 9.08 19.46 4.89
N ASP A 195 8.60 20.38 5.71
CA ASP A 195 7.19 20.44 6.12
C ASP A 195 6.26 20.60 4.91
N GLY A 196 5.14 19.88 4.91
CA GLY A 196 4.16 19.90 3.82
C GLY A 196 4.49 19.00 2.63
N LEU A 197 5.61 18.27 2.64
CA LEU A 197 5.85 17.20 1.66
C LEU A 197 4.89 16.04 1.94
N VAL A 198 4.09 15.66 0.93
CA VAL A 198 3.18 14.50 1.01
C VAL A 198 3.76 13.38 0.16
N ILE A 199 3.91 12.19 0.78
CA ILE A 199 4.50 11.00 0.16
C ILE A 199 3.74 9.74 0.56
N ALA A 200 3.71 8.76 -0.34
CA ALA A 200 3.38 7.37 -0.07
C ALA A 200 4.63 6.64 0.42
N ILE A 201 4.49 5.90 1.51
CA ILE A 201 5.50 4.96 2.01
C ILE A 201 4.85 3.58 1.92
N GLU A 202 5.43 2.70 1.11
CA GLU A 202 4.77 1.47 0.65
C GLU A 202 5.75 0.28 0.58
N PRO A 203 6.15 -0.29 1.72
CA PRO A 203 6.99 -1.48 1.72
C PRO A 203 6.38 -2.64 0.94
N MET A 204 7.12 -3.13 -0.06
CA MET A 204 6.86 -4.36 -0.81
C MET A 204 7.91 -5.38 -0.41
N ILE A 205 7.49 -6.41 0.34
CA ILE A 205 8.39 -7.34 1.02
C ILE A 205 8.07 -8.77 0.63
N ASN A 206 9.03 -9.43 -0.01
CA ASN A 206 8.95 -10.83 -0.41
C ASN A 206 9.41 -11.73 0.74
N MET A 207 8.73 -12.84 0.98
CA MET A 207 9.14 -13.83 1.98
C MET A 207 10.53 -14.41 1.67
N GLY A 208 10.85 -14.58 0.38
CA GLY A 208 12.11 -15.09 -0.11
C GLY A 208 13.05 -14.00 -0.62
N LYS A 209 13.43 -14.11 -1.89
CA LYS A 209 14.37 -13.20 -2.55
C LYS A 209 13.71 -11.92 -3.02
N LYS A 210 14.53 -10.89 -3.27
CA LYS A 210 14.07 -9.57 -3.69
C LYS A 210 13.75 -9.46 -5.19
N GLU A 211 14.22 -10.42 -5.99
CA GLU A 211 14.08 -10.41 -7.44
C GLU A 211 12.62 -10.63 -7.85
N ILE A 212 12.19 -9.87 -8.85
CA ILE A 212 10.83 -9.85 -9.38
C ILE A 212 10.85 -9.93 -10.92
N PHE A 213 9.71 -10.20 -11.53
CA PHE A 213 9.51 -10.08 -12.98
C PHE A 213 8.07 -9.59 -13.27
N VAL A 214 7.87 -9.10 -14.49
CA VAL A 214 6.56 -8.71 -14.99
C VAL A 214 5.88 -9.93 -15.60
N ALA A 215 4.65 -10.22 -15.21
CA ALA A 215 3.84 -11.32 -15.75
C ALA A 215 3.41 -11.05 -17.21
N ASP A 216 2.81 -12.05 -17.85
CA ASP A 216 2.40 -12.00 -19.28
C ASP A 216 1.30 -10.96 -19.58
N ASP A 217 0.69 -10.38 -18.55
CA ASP A 217 -0.32 -9.30 -18.68
C ASP A 217 0.31 -7.91 -18.80
N ASP A 218 1.64 -7.81 -18.82
CA ASP A 218 2.45 -6.58 -18.87
C ASP A 218 2.25 -5.62 -17.67
N TRP A 219 1.57 -6.05 -16.59
CA TRP A 219 1.27 -5.25 -15.40
C TRP A 219 1.65 -5.91 -14.10
N THR A 220 1.15 -7.13 -13.86
CA THR A 220 1.34 -7.83 -12.60
C THR A 220 2.83 -8.09 -12.34
N ILE A 221 3.32 -7.58 -11.22
CA ILE A 221 4.68 -7.85 -10.75
C ILE A 221 4.65 -9.05 -9.83
N VAL A 222 5.51 -10.04 -10.08
CA VAL A 222 5.54 -11.33 -9.36
C VAL A 222 6.93 -11.58 -8.80
N THR A 223 7.00 -12.30 -7.68
CA THR A 223 8.29 -12.76 -7.11
C THR A 223 8.93 -13.79 -8.02
N GLN A 224 10.25 -13.71 -8.22
CA GLN A 224 10.96 -14.63 -9.12
C GLN A 224 11.07 -16.06 -8.56
N ASP A 225 11.02 -16.20 -7.24
CA ASP A 225 11.15 -17.50 -6.56
C ASP A 225 9.80 -18.12 -6.18
N GLY A 226 8.67 -17.50 -6.54
CA GLY A 226 7.31 -17.98 -6.26
C GLY A 226 6.91 -17.90 -4.79
N THR A 227 7.69 -17.18 -3.96
CA THR A 227 7.31 -16.97 -2.55
C THR A 227 6.30 -15.84 -2.43
N VAL A 228 5.50 -15.85 -1.36
CA VAL A 228 4.49 -14.82 -1.13
C VAL A 228 5.12 -13.45 -0.86
N SER A 229 4.40 -12.39 -1.24
CA SER A 229 4.78 -11.00 -0.99
C SER A 229 3.69 -10.27 -0.22
N ALA A 230 4.06 -9.32 0.62
CA ALA A 230 3.15 -8.46 1.36
C ALA A 230 3.41 -6.98 1.04
N HIS A 231 2.33 -6.22 0.96
CA HIS A 231 2.35 -4.79 0.66
C HIS A 231 1.43 -4.05 1.64
N PHE A 232 1.96 -3.05 2.32
CA PHE A 232 1.22 -2.11 3.15
C PHE A 232 1.65 -0.70 2.83
N GLU A 233 0.70 0.24 2.82
CA GLU A 233 0.98 1.61 2.44
C GLU A 233 0.18 2.62 3.23
N HIS A 234 0.85 3.73 3.56
CA HIS A 234 0.22 4.96 4.02
C HIS A 234 0.70 6.17 3.24
N SER A 235 -0.23 7.02 2.83
CA SER A 235 0.08 8.41 2.47
C SER A 235 0.27 9.23 3.75
N ILE A 236 1.38 9.99 3.82
CA ILE A 236 1.74 10.79 4.99
C ILE A 236 2.17 12.21 4.60
N VAL A 237 2.08 13.12 5.54
CA VAL A 237 2.69 14.45 5.44
C VAL A 237 3.91 14.51 6.34
N VAL A 238 5.04 14.95 5.79
CA VAL A 238 6.22 15.29 6.59
C VAL A 238 5.92 16.49 7.48
N ARG A 239 6.16 16.34 8.78
CA ARG A 239 5.99 17.40 9.76
C ARG A 239 7.23 17.53 10.66
N LYS A 240 7.30 18.58 11.46
CA LYS A 240 8.50 18.93 12.25
C LYS A 240 8.91 17.83 13.25
N ASN A 241 7.96 17.27 13.99
CA ASN A 241 8.27 16.36 15.11
C ASN A 241 7.81 14.93 14.87
N LYS A 242 6.72 14.74 14.09
CA LYS A 242 6.12 13.45 13.78
C LYS A 242 5.37 13.59 12.46
N ALA A 243 5.51 12.63 11.57
CA ALA A 243 4.71 12.57 10.35
C ALA A 243 3.21 12.51 10.69
N ASP A 244 2.42 13.15 9.84
CA ASP A 244 0.96 13.13 9.94
C ASP A 244 0.42 12.13 8.91
N ILE A 245 -0.14 11.02 9.38
CA ILE A 245 -0.66 9.95 8.53
C ILE A 245 -2.04 10.36 8.04
N LEU A 246 -2.25 10.34 6.72
CA LEU A 246 -3.49 10.78 6.09
C LEU A 246 -4.50 9.64 5.90
N SER A 247 -4.06 8.40 5.67
CA SER A 247 -4.88 7.19 5.64
C SER A 247 -4.97 6.55 7.04
N SER A 248 -5.83 5.55 7.22
CA SER A 248 -6.03 4.91 8.53
C SER A 248 -6.33 3.43 8.39
N PHE A 249 -5.65 2.59 9.17
CA PHE A 249 -5.95 1.15 9.23
C PHE A 249 -6.98 0.80 10.32
N ILE A 250 -7.43 1.75 11.14
CA ILE A 250 -8.32 1.49 12.30
C ILE A 250 -9.61 0.76 11.89
N ASP A 251 -10.32 1.29 10.88
CA ASP A 251 -11.57 0.68 10.42
C ASP A 251 -11.33 -0.58 9.59
N ILE A 252 -10.19 -0.67 8.90
CA ILE A 252 -9.77 -1.88 8.18
C ILE A 252 -9.54 -3.02 9.18
N GLU A 253 -8.73 -2.80 10.21
CA GLU A 253 -8.41 -3.78 11.25
C GLU A 253 -9.65 -4.16 12.09
N LYS A 254 -10.58 -3.21 12.29
CA LYS A 254 -11.87 -3.51 12.90
C LYS A 254 -12.69 -4.45 12.03
N ALA A 255 -12.86 -4.15 10.74
CA ALA A 255 -13.58 -4.99 9.82
C ALA A 255 -12.93 -6.38 9.65
N GLU A 256 -11.59 -6.45 9.64
CA GLU A 256 -10.83 -7.69 9.63
C GLU A 256 -11.12 -8.56 10.86
N LYS A 257 -11.14 -7.98 12.06
CA LYS A 257 -11.49 -8.67 13.32
C LYS A 257 -12.95 -9.15 13.39
N GLU A 258 -13.86 -8.42 12.75
CA GLU A 258 -15.29 -8.78 12.71
C GLU A 258 -15.59 -9.82 11.63
N ASN A 259 -14.71 -10.00 10.64
CA ASN A 259 -14.86 -10.99 9.57
C ASN A 259 -14.19 -12.32 9.94
N ILE A 260 -14.99 -13.32 10.29
CA ILE A 260 -14.52 -14.65 10.70
C ILE A 260 -13.73 -15.41 9.61
N ASN A 261 -13.74 -14.94 8.38
CA ASN A 261 -12.99 -15.52 7.26
C ASN A 261 -11.61 -14.90 7.07
N LEU A 262 -11.25 -13.91 7.87
CA LEU A 262 -9.95 -13.26 7.81
C LEU A 262 -9.13 -13.58 9.07
N PHE A 263 -7.83 -13.78 8.85
CA PHE A 263 -6.88 -13.76 9.96
C PHE A 263 -6.64 -12.30 10.37
N SER A 264 -6.84 -11.97 11.64
CA SER A 264 -6.51 -10.66 12.20
C SER A 264 -5.25 -10.73 13.05
N ASN A 265 -4.31 -9.83 12.77
CA ASN A 265 -3.08 -9.66 13.56
C ASN A 265 -3.32 -8.98 14.91
#